data_aa3e532294b8da8a5594d493fd4d5b46
#
_entry.id   aa3e532294b8da8a5594d493fd4d5b46
#
_cell.length_a   1.000
_cell.length_b   1.000
_cell.length_c   1.000
_cell.angle_alpha   90.00
_cell.angle_beta   90.00
_cell.angle_gamma   90.00
#
_symmetry.space_group_name_H-M   'P 1'
#
loop_
_entity.id
_entity.type
_entity.pdbx_description
1 polymer ?
#
loop_
_entity_poly.entity_id
_entity_poly.type
_entity_poly.pdbx_seq_one_letter_code
_entity_poly.pdbx_strand_id
1 'polypeptide(L)'
;MQPPTKGAVIMGIDPAYRTGCKVAVIDETGKLLDYTTVYPTEPQNKIEEAKKVLKRLIAEYNVSIIAIGNGTASRETELVVAQMINEIDADISYTIVNEAGASVYSASEVGQADFPELDVSIRGAISIARRLQDPLAELVKIEPKHIGVGQYQHDLNQKKLEEALKGVVEDCVNTVGVDLNTASPSLLQYVAGISHRLALNIIQYREKGGKFRNRDELLKVKGLGPKTFVQCAGFLRITDGDNPLDNTAVHPESYEIAQYLFGKDLEKLDLEQLSKELHVGIWTLKDIVEELKKPGRDPRDGMPKPIFRKDILNIEDLKPNMVLTGTVRNVVDFGAFVDIGVKQDGLIHISQLSKEYISHPKEVLKV
;
A
#
# COMPACT_ATOMS: atom_id res chain seq x y z
N MET A 1 -1.70 -4.19 6.43
CA MET A 1 -1.62 -3.17 5.37
C MET A 1 -0.67 -2.07 5.81
N GLN A 2 0.04 -1.44 4.89
CA GLN A 2 0.86 -0.24 5.15
C GLN A 2 0.16 0.98 4.56
N PRO A 3 0.34 2.19 5.12
CA PRO A 3 -0.15 3.40 4.51
C PRO A 3 0.56 3.67 3.18
N PRO A 4 -0.10 4.33 2.21
CA PRO A 4 0.52 4.70 0.95
C PRO A 4 1.61 5.76 1.15
N THR A 5 2.65 5.71 0.32
CA THR A 5 3.70 6.74 0.24
C THR A 5 3.33 7.70 -0.88
N LYS A 6 2.66 8.81 -0.53
CA LYS A 6 2.15 9.78 -1.49
C LYS A 6 3.20 10.83 -1.87
N GLY A 7 3.13 11.36 -3.09
CA GLY A 7 3.93 12.50 -3.54
C GLY A 7 5.42 12.22 -3.72
N ALA A 8 5.82 10.96 -3.91
CA ALA A 8 7.20 10.56 -4.10
C ALA A 8 7.43 9.97 -5.50
N VAL A 9 8.54 10.33 -6.12
CA VAL A 9 9.08 9.60 -7.27
C VAL A 9 9.90 8.43 -6.73
N ILE A 10 9.54 7.22 -7.12
CA ILE A 10 10.06 5.98 -6.55
C ILE A 10 10.83 5.18 -7.61
N MET A 11 12.03 4.75 -7.25
CA MET A 11 12.79 3.78 -8.02
C MET A 11 12.57 2.39 -7.43
N GLY A 12 11.99 1.47 -8.20
CA GLY A 12 11.86 0.06 -7.85
C GLY A 12 13.03 -0.73 -8.37
N ILE A 13 13.58 -1.59 -7.54
CA ILE A 13 14.66 -2.53 -7.91
C ILE A 13 14.19 -3.94 -7.62
N ASP A 14 14.17 -4.78 -8.64
CA ASP A 14 13.96 -6.24 -8.53
C ASP A 14 15.33 -6.91 -8.59
N PRO A 15 15.87 -7.37 -7.43
CA PRO A 15 17.22 -7.90 -7.34
C PRO A 15 17.37 -9.25 -8.00
N ALA A 16 18.48 -9.47 -8.70
CA ALA A 16 18.83 -10.78 -9.23
C ALA A 16 20.34 -10.89 -9.48
N TYR A 17 20.89 -12.09 -9.33
CA TYR A 17 22.31 -12.34 -9.59
C TYR A 17 22.61 -12.35 -11.10
N ARG A 18 22.25 -13.43 -11.77
CA ARG A 18 22.68 -13.77 -13.13
C ARG A 18 22.09 -12.86 -14.20
N THR A 19 20.79 -12.55 -14.07
CA THR A 19 20.03 -11.78 -15.08
C THR A 19 20.14 -10.28 -14.86
N GLY A 20 20.83 -9.83 -13.81
CA GLY A 20 20.95 -8.43 -13.42
C GLY A 20 19.70 -7.89 -12.72
N CYS A 21 19.88 -6.88 -11.89
CA CYS A 21 18.80 -6.19 -11.19
C CYS A 21 18.00 -5.33 -12.17
N LYS A 22 16.67 -5.50 -12.18
CA LYS A 22 15.77 -4.69 -13.00
C LYS A 22 15.39 -3.45 -12.22
N VAL A 23 15.47 -2.33 -12.88
CA VAL A 23 15.22 -1.00 -12.28
C VAL A 23 14.11 -0.33 -13.06
N ALA A 24 13.15 0.23 -12.34
CA ALA A 24 12.07 1.03 -12.91
C ALA A 24 11.86 2.28 -12.07
N VAL A 25 11.67 3.42 -12.71
CA VAL A 25 11.33 4.69 -12.04
C VAL A 25 9.89 5.02 -12.33
N ILE A 26 9.10 5.27 -11.29
CA ILE A 26 7.70 5.69 -11.41
C ILE A 26 7.52 7.10 -10.83
N ASP A 27 6.61 7.86 -11.42
CA ASP A 27 6.21 9.18 -10.89
C ASP A 27 5.25 9.06 -9.69
N GLU A 28 4.85 10.19 -9.16
CA GLU A 28 3.92 10.31 -8.02
C GLU A 28 2.55 9.65 -8.26
N THR A 29 2.19 9.39 -9.52
CA THR A 29 0.93 8.76 -9.92
C THR A 29 1.08 7.26 -10.22
N GLY A 30 2.29 6.72 -10.13
CA GLY A 30 2.62 5.34 -10.48
C GLY A 30 2.84 5.10 -11.99
N LYS A 31 2.94 6.16 -12.79
CA LYS A 31 3.29 6.07 -14.21
C LYS A 31 4.78 5.79 -14.36
N LEU A 32 5.13 4.85 -15.23
CA LEU A 32 6.50 4.54 -15.56
C LEU A 32 7.15 5.73 -16.28
N LEU A 33 8.31 6.18 -15.78
CA LEU A 33 9.14 7.22 -16.38
C LEU A 33 10.30 6.64 -17.17
N ASP A 34 11.04 5.70 -16.59
CA ASP A 34 12.21 5.06 -17.21
C ASP A 34 12.46 3.67 -16.60
N TYR A 35 13.23 2.85 -17.29
CA TYR A 35 13.62 1.53 -16.83
C TYR A 35 14.97 1.11 -17.41
N THR A 36 15.67 0.22 -16.68
CA THR A 36 16.95 -0.32 -17.11
C THR A 36 17.28 -1.62 -16.40
N THR A 37 18.39 -2.25 -16.78
CA THR A 37 18.97 -3.39 -16.06
C THR A 37 20.40 -3.04 -15.68
N VAL A 38 20.75 -3.27 -14.40
CA VAL A 38 22.09 -3.08 -13.88
C VAL A 38 22.64 -4.37 -13.27
N TYR A 39 23.96 -4.50 -13.17
CA TYR A 39 24.60 -5.74 -12.74
C TYR A 39 25.54 -5.49 -11.53
N PRO A 40 25.02 -5.08 -10.37
CA PRO A 40 25.85 -4.76 -9.20
C PRO A 40 26.34 -6.01 -8.45
N THR A 41 25.78 -7.18 -8.76
CA THR A 41 25.99 -8.45 -8.05
C THR A 41 26.79 -9.45 -8.88
N GLU A 42 27.29 -10.50 -8.24
CA GLU A 42 27.92 -11.61 -8.95
C GLU A 42 26.94 -12.28 -9.97
N PRO A 43 27.44 -12.84 -11.05
CA PRO A 43 28.85 -13.00 -11.45
C PRO A 43 29.44 -11.78 -12.17
N GLN A 44 28.63 -10.80 -12.61
CA GLN A 44 29.13 -9.66 -13.40
C GLN A 44 29.85 -8.63 -12.56
N ASN A 45 29.39 -8.38 -11.34
CA ASN A 45 29.97 -7.51 -10.30
C ASN A 45 30.38 -6.11 -10.82
N LYS A 46 29.54 -5.49 -11.69
CA LYS A 46 29.75 -4.18 -12.30
C LYS A 46 29.23 -3.04 -11.40
N ILE A 47 29.76 -2.97 -10.18
CA ILE A 47 29.25 -2.08 -9.12
C ILE A 47 29.30 -0.62 -9.54
N GLU A 48 30.46 -0.13 -10.03
CA GLU A 48 30.61 1.29 -10.38
C GLU A 48 29.78 1.70 -11.60
N GLU A 49 29.62 0.79 -12.59
CA GLU A 49 28.73 1.02 -13.72
C GLU A 49 27.27 1.12 -13.25
N ALA A 50 26.83 0.21 -12.37
CA ALA A 50 25.50 0.23 -11.78
C ALA A 50 25.24 1.52 -10.99
N LYS A 51 26.15 1.92 -10.08
CA LYS A 51 26.05 3.17 -9.32
C LYS A 51 25.93 4.38 -10.25
N LYS A 52 26.71 4.45 -11.33
CA LYS A 52 26.65 5.54 -12.31
C LYS A 52 25.29 5.64 -12.97
N VAL A 53 24.71 4.51 -13.38
CA VAL A 53 23.37 4.47 -13.99
C VAL A 53 22.29 4.88 -13.00
N LEU A 54 22.32 4.33 -11.78
CA LEU A 54 21.35 4.67 -10.74
C LEU A 54 21.42 6.16 -10.34
N LYS A 55 22.61 6.71 -10.15
CA LYS A 55 22.81 8.15 -9.86
C LYS A 55 22.24 9.04 -10.98
N ARG A 56 22.43 8.65 -12.24
CA ARG A 56 21.85 9.37 -13.38
C ARG A 56 20.33 9.40 -13.29
N LEU A 57 19.69 8.25 -13.09
CA LEU A 57 18.22 8.15 -12.98
C LEU A 57 17.69 8.96 -11.79
N ILE A 58 18.38 8.92 -10.66
CA ILE A 58 18.04 9.70 -9.47
C ILE A 58 18.02 11.20 -9.78
N ALA A 59 19.09 11.70 -10.42
CA ALA A 59 19.21 13.11 -10.75
C ALA A 59 18.24 13.56 -11.85
N GLU A 60 18.00 12.71 -12.86
CA GLU A 60 17.13 13.01 -14.00
C GLU A 60 15.66 13.10 -13.61
N TYR A 61 15.20 12.20 -12.72
CA TYR A 61 13.79 12.08 -12.34
C TYR A 61 13.48 12.58 -10.92
N ASN A 62 14.46 13.14 -10.20
CA ASN A 62 14.32 13.55 -8.81
C ASN A 62 13.79 12.43 -7.90
N VAL A 63 14.35 11.24 -8.03
CA VAL A 63 13.98 10.09 -7.20
C VAL A 63 14.27 10.41 -5.73
N SER A 64 13.29 10.25 -4.87
CA SER A 64 13.41 10.46 -3.42
C SER A 64 13.48 9.16 -2.62
N ILE A 65 12.94 8.07 -3.16
CA ILE A 65 12.88 6.78 -2.45
C ILE A 65 13.27 5.64 -3.40
N ILE A 66 14.05 4.69 -2.89
CA ILE A 66 14.41 3.46 -3.58
C ILE A 66 13.73 2.28 -2.88
N ALA A 67 12.88 1.55 -3.60
CA ALA A 67 12.21 0.34 -3.15
C ALA A 67 12.97 -0.88 -3.67
N ILE A 68 13.54 -1.71 -2.78
CA ILE A 68 14.30 -2.90 -3.13
C ILE A 68 13.48 -4.13 -2.77
N GLY A 69 13.26 -5.04 -3.72
CA GLY A 69 12.62 -6.32 -3.47
C GLY A 69 13.40 -7.18 -2.46
N ASN A 70 12.69 -7.97 -1.65
CA ASN A 70 13.30 -8.78 -0.59
C ASN A 70 13.70 -10.20 -1.03
N GLY A 71 13.76 -10.46 -2.33
CA GLY A 71 14.09 -11.77 -2.88
C GLY A 71 15.58 -12.05 -2.99
N THR A 72 15.91 -12.85 -3.99
CA THR A 72 17.31 -13.25 -4.26
C THR A 72 18.19 -12.04 -4.57
N ALA A 73 19.41 -11.99 -4.03
CA ALA A 73 20.37 -10.88 -4.17
C ALA A 73 19.92 -9.55 -3.54
N SER A 74 18.88 -9.54 -2.71
CA SER A 74 18.37 -8.31 -2.07
C SER A 74 19.43 -7.65 -1.19
N ARG A 75 20.16 -8.44 -0.39
CA ARG A 75 21.16 -7.91 0.54
C ARG A 75 22.37 -7.29 -0.18
N GLU A 76 22.87 -7.95 -1.21
CA GLU A 76 23.99 -7.43 -2.01
C GLU A 76 23.58 -6.14 -2.74
N THR A 77 22.35 -6.11 -3.26
CA THR A 77 21.80 -4.90 -3.90
C THR A 77 21.63 -3.77 -2.89
N GLU A 78 21.13 -4.07 -1.70
CA GLU A 78 20.97 -3.13 -0.58
C GLU A 78 22.32 -2.49 -0.22
N LEU A 79 23.40 -3.28 -0.10
CA LEU A 79 24.74 -2.79 0.20
C LEU A 79 25.23 -1.77 -0.85
N VAL A 80 25.06 -2.08 -2.13
CA VAL A 80 25.46 -1.19 -3.22
C VAL A 80 24.63 0.10 -3.22
N VAL A 81 23.33 0.01 -2.99
CA VAL A 81 22.42 1.17 -2.95
C VAL A 81 22.76 2.07 -1.77
N ALA A 82 22.97 1.54 -0.57
CA ALA A 82 23.31 2.34 0.60
C ALA A 82 24.67 3.03 0.44
N GLN A 83 25.69 2.33 -0.07
CA GLN A 83 26.97 2.95 -0.41
C GLN A 83 26.80 4.10 -1.41
N MET A 84 25.99 3.88 -2.44
CA MET A 84 25.70 4.88 -3.47
C MET A 84 24.98 6.12 -2.88
N ILE A 85 24.01 5.93 -1.99
CA ILE A 85 23.27 7.03 -1.34
C ILE A 85 24.24 7.91 -0.53
N ASN A 86 25.21 7.32 0.19
CA ASN A 86 26.21 8.06 0.96
C ASN A 86 27.20 8.85 0.09
N GLU A 87 27.25 8.56 -1.22
CA GLU A 87 28.08 9.30 -2.19
C GLU A 87 27.31 10.46 -2.87
N ILE A 88 26.01 10.63 -2.56
CA ILE A 88 25.15 11.63 -3.18
C ILE A 88 24.74 12.66 -2.12
N ASP A 89 24.91 13.95 -2.44
CA ASP A 89 24.40 15.05 -1.62
C ASP A 89 22.92 15.33 -1.97
N ALA A 90 22.04 14.38 -1.64
CA ALA A 90 20.60 14.50 -1.84
C ALA A 90 19.84 13.74 -0.74
N ASP A 91 18.62 14.20 -0.44
CA ASP A 91 17.74 13.56 0.55
C ASP A 91 17.03 12.34 -0.04
N ILE A 92 17.79 11.24 -0.14
CA ILE A 92 17.30 9.97 -0.68
C ILE A 92 17.30 8.93 0.42
N SER A 93 16.29 8.10 0.44
CA SER A 93 16.20 6.95 1.34
C SER A 93 15.87 5.68 0.57
N TYR A 94 16.11 4.53 1.17
CA TYR A 94 15.66 3.25 0.63
C TYR A 94 14.84 2.46 1.65
N THR A 95 14.09 1.50 1.15
CA THR A 95 13.36 0.52 1.97
C THR A 95 13.29 -0.83 1.27
N ILE A 96 13.22 -1.89 2.07
CA ILE A 96 13.02 -3.24 1.55
C ILE A 96 11.52 -3.49 1.43
N VAL A 97 11.08 -3.94 0.26
CA VAL A 97 9.68 -4.21 -0.08
C VAL A 97 9.48 -5.71 -0.29
N ASN A 98 8.42 -6.25 0.29
CA ASN A 98 8.06 -7.65 0.06
C ASN A 98 7.63 -7.84 -1.40
N GLU A 99 8.36 -8.68 -2.15
CA GLU A 99 8.11 -8.94 -3.58
C GLU A 99 7.22 -10.16 -3.84
N ALA A 100 6.68 -10.81 -2.79
CA ALA A 100 5.82 -11.99 -2.95
C ALA A 100 4.74 -11.76 -4.03
N GLY A 101 4.63 -12.68 -4.97
CA GLY A 101 3.69 -12.58 -6.10
C GLY A 101 4.05 -11.56 -7.19
N ALA A 102 5.15 -10.79 -7.10
CA ALA A 102 5.53 -9.85 -8.16
C ALA A 102 5.81 -10.55 -9.50
N SER A 103 6.44 -11.72 -9.46
CA SER A 103 6.66 -12.56 -10.64
C SER A 103 5.35 -13.13 -11.21
N VAL A 104 4.36 -13.43 -10.36
CA VAL A 104 3.03 -13.87 -10.80
C VAL A 104 2.32 -12.72 -11.53
N TYR A 105 2.31 -11.51 -10.94
CA TYR A 105 1.76 -10.32 -11.60
C TYR A 105 2.44 -10.05 -12.94
N SER A 106 3.76 -10.07 -12.98
CA SER A 106 4.53 -9.72 -14.18
C SER A 106 4.21 -10.64 -15.37
N ALA A 107 3.89 -11.90 -15.12
CA ALA A 107 3.51 -12.89 -16.12
C ALA A 107 1.99 -12.98 -16.38
N SER A 108 1.16 -12.26 -15.60
CA SER A 108 -0.30 -12.31 -15.72
C SER A 108 -0.84 -11.50 -16.88
N GLU A 109 -2.08 -11.78 -17.29
CA GLU A 109 -2.82 -10.98 -18.27
C GLU A 109 -2.95 -9.51 -17.85
N VAL A 110 -3.11 -9.25 -16.55
CA VAL A 110 -3.16 -7.89 -15.99
C VAL A 110 -1.82 -7.17 -16.16
N GLY A 111 -0.71 -7.83 -15.83
CA GLY A 111 0.62 -7.25 -16.04
C GLY A 111 0.95 -7.02 -17.52
N GLN A 112 0.48 -7.90 -18.40
CA GLN A 112 0.60 -7.72 -19.84
C GLN A 112 -0.26 -6.57 -20.37
N ALA A 113 -1.47 -6.42 -19.86
CA ALA A 113 -2.37 -5.32 -20.24
C ALA A 113 -1.86 -3.97 -19.73
N ASP A 114 -1.30 -3.92 -18.49
CA ASP A 114 -0.70 -2.71 -17.93
C ASP A 114 0.53 -2.23 -18.75
N PHE A 115 1.33 -3.17 -19.24
CA PHE A 115 2.60 -2.89 -19.93
C PHE A 115 2.86 -3.88 -21.08
N PRO A 116 2.13 -3.78 -22.21
CA PRO A 116 2.23 -4.75 -23.30
C PRO A 116 3.61 -4.78 -23.98
N GLU A 117 4.30 -3.64 -24.01
CA GLU A 117 5.59 -3.47 -24.70
C GLU A 117 6.80 -3.82 -23.83
N LEU A 118 6.60 -4.08 -22.51
CA LEU A 118 7.70 -4.32 -21.59
C LEU A 118 7.97 -5.80 -21.38
N ASP A 119 9.25 -6.10 -21.18
CA ASP A 119 9.67 -7.43 -20.72
C ASP A 119 9.07 -7.77 -19.35
N VAL A 120 8.73 -9.06 -19.18
CA VAL A 120 8.15 -9.60 -17.95
C VAL A 120 8.97 -9.19 -16.70
N SER A 121 10.30 -9.20 -16.80
CA SER A 121 11.17 -8.89 -15.66
C SER A 121 11.11 -7.41 -15.23
N ILE A 122 10.89 -6.49 -16.17
CA ILE A 122 10.75 -5.06 -15.86
C ILE A 122 9.43 -4.78 -15.15
N ARG A 123 8.35 -5.49 -15.50
CA ARG A 123 7.05 -5.36 -14.81
C ARG A 123 7.16 -5.69 -13.32
N GLY A 124 8.05 -6.62 -12.93
CA GLY A 124 8.36 -6.93 -11.53
C GLY A 124 8.89 -5.71 -10.77
N ALA A 125 9.89 -5.02 -11.32
CA ALA A 125 10.46 -3.82 -10.71
C ALA A 125 9.44 -2.68 -10.57
N ILE A 126 8.56 -2.49 -11.58
CA ILE A 126 7.45 -1.52 -11.51
C ILE A 126 6.49 -1.89 -10.36
N SER A 127 6.13 -3.17 -10.24
CA SER A 127 5.26 -3.65 -9.18
C SER A 127 5.87 -3.40 -7.78
N ILE A 128 7.16 -3.63 -7.60
CA ILE A 128 7.87 -3.34 -6.34
C ILE A 128 7.78 -1.84 -5.99
N ALA A 129 8.00 -0.95 -6.94
CA ALA A 129 7.86 0.49 -6.73
C ALA A 129 6.41 0.89 -6.36
N ARG A 130 5.42 0.39 -7.10
CA ARG A 130 4.00 0.67 -6.88
C ARG A 130 3.47 0.11 -5.56
N ARG A 131 4.00 -1.02 -5.07
CA ARG A 131 3.65 -1.56 -3.75
C ARG A 131 4.05 -0.64 -2.61
N LEU A 132 5.14 0.11 -2.77
CA LEU A 132 5.51 1.11 -1.80
C LEU A 132 4.63 2.34 -1.91
N GLN A 133 4.26 2.72 -3.13
CA GLN A 133 3.41 3.89 -3.39
C GLN A 133 1.99 3.70 -2.87
N ASP A 134 1.31 2.64 -3.25
CA ASP A 134 0.03 2.20 -2.67
C ASP A 134 -0.06 0.66 -2.67
N PRO A 135 0.20 0.03 -1.52
CA PRO A 135 0.20 -1.43 -1.39
C PRO A 135 -1.13 -2.06 -1.81
N LEU A 136 -2.25 -1.46 -1.42
CA LEU A 136 -3.57 -2.01 -1.71
C LEU A 136 -3.87 -1.96 -3.20
N ALA A 137 -3.63 -0.82 -3.86
CA ALA A 137 -3.88 -0.62 -5.28
C ALA A 137 -3.07 -1.59 -6.16
N GLU A 138 -1.86 -1.96 -5.73
CA GLU A 138 -1.02 -2.88 -6.48
C GLU A 138 -1.30 -4.35 -6.14
N LEU A 139 -1.44 -4.69 -4.85
CA LEU A 139 -1.60 -6.08 -4.42
C LEU A 139 -2.92 -6.72 -4.87
N VAL A 140 -3.99 -5.95 -5.08
CA VAL A 140 -5.27 -6.46 -5.62
C VAL A 140 -5.16 -7.01 -7.05
N LYS A 141 -4.06 -6.73 -7.76
CA LYS A 141 -3.76 -7.29 -9.09
C LYS A 141 -3.25 -8.73 -9.03
N ILE A 142 -2.95 -9.22 -7.83
CA ILE A 142 -2.38 -10.53 -7.59
C ILE A 142 -3.40 -11.36 -6.81
N GLU A 143 -3.59 -12.61 -7.22
CA GLU A 143 -4.42 -13.51 -6.42
C GLU A 143 -3.84 -13.65 -5.00
N PRO A 144 -4.63 -13.45 -3.95
CA PRO A 144 -4.15 -13.41 -2.56
C PRO A 144 -3.34 -14.64 -2.12
N LYS A 145 -3.67 -15.81 -2.67
CA LYS A 145 -2.94 -17.07 -2.41
C LYS A 145 -1.45 -17.05 -2.84
N HIS A 146 -1.06 -16.09 -3.69
CA HIS A 146 0.32 -15.91 -4.16
C HIS A 146 1.09 -14.82 -3.41
N ILE A 147 0.43 -14.05 -2.53
CA ILE A 147 1.06 -12.99 -1.74
C ILE A 147 1.68 -13.56 -0.45
N GLY A 148 1.06 -14.60 0.11
CA GLY A 148 1.58 -15.31 1.26
C GLY A 148 1.13 -16.77 1.23
N VAL A 149 2.04 -17.69 1.54
CA VAL A 149 1.76 -19.13 1.56
C VAL A 149 1.77 -19.62 2.99
N GLY A 150 0.60 -20.04 3.46
CA GLY A 150 0.47 -20.70 4.77
C GLY A 150 1.04 -22.12 4.75
N GLN A 151 1.53 -22.60 5.91
CA GLN A 151 2.18 -23.91 6.06
C GLN A 151 1.33 -25.08 5.53
N TYR A 152 0.01 -25.03 5.74
CA TYR A 152 -0.95 -26.06 5.32
C TYR A 152 -1.86 -25.61 4.19
N GLN A 153 -1.47 -24.59 3.43
CA GLN A 153 -2.31 -24.04 2.38
C GLN A 153 -2.71 -25.05 1.32
N HIS A 154 -1.79 -25.97 0.96
CA HIS A 154 -2.03 -26.98 -0.05
C HIS A 154 -2.96 -28.10 0.41
N ASP A 155 -3.14 -28.29 1.72
CA ASP A 155 -4.04 -29.28 2.30
C ASP A 155 -5.50 -28.80 2.39
N LEU A 156 -5.73 -27.50 2.15
CA LEU A 156 -7.06 -26.90 2.19
C LEU A 156 -7.80 -27.08 0.87
N ASN A 157 -9.14 -27.03 0.94
CA ASN A 157 -9.95 -26.94 -0.27
C ASN A 157 -9.66 -25.58 -0.96
N GLN A 158 -9.01 -25.63 -2.12
CA GLN A 158 -8.52 -24.43 -2.82
C GLN A 158 -9.65 -23.46 -3.20
N LYS A 159 -10.83 -23.95 -3.55
CA LYS A 159 -11.99 -23.10 -3.90
C LYS A 159 -12.50 -22.33 -2.68
N LYS A 160 -12.65 -22.99 -1.53
CA LYS A 160 -13.06 -22.33 -0.29
C LYS A 160 -12.02 -21.35 0.21
N LEU A 161 -10.73 -21.67 0.06
CA LEU A 161 -9.63 -20.78 0.40
C LEU A 161 -9.69 -19.51 -0.46
N GLU A 162 -9.88 -19.64 -1.76
CA GLU A 162 -9.99 -18.52 -2.69
C GLU A 162 -11.19 -17.62 -2.37
N GLU A 163 -12.37 -18.22 -2.11
CA GLU A 163 -13.56 -17.49 -1.71
C GLU A 163 -13.34 -16.71 -0.40
N ALA A 164 -12.72 -17.32 0.61
CA ALA A 164 -12.43 -16.67 1.89
C ALA A 164 -11.41 -15.54 1.74
N LEU A 165 -10.34 -15.75 0.99
CA LEU A 165 -9.31 -14.74 0.75
C LEU A 165 -9.87 -13.56 -0.06
N LYS A 166 -10.73 -13.82 -1.04
CA LYS A 166 -11.41 -12.79 -1.80
C LYS A 166 -12.29 -11.93 -0.89
N GLY A 167 -13.05 -12.52 0.02
CA GLY A 167 -13.84 -11.78 1.01
C GLY A 167 -12.98 -10.86 1.87
N VAL A 168 -11.81 -11.31 2.33
CA VAL A 168 -10.88 -10.47 3.10
C VAL A 168 -10.38 -9.29 2.27
N VAL A 169 -10.07 -9.48 0.98
CA VAL A 169 -9.65 -8.38 0.11
C VAL A 169 -10.78 -7.38 -0.10
N GLU A 170 -12.01 -7.86 -0.35
CA GLU A 170 -13.20 -7.02 -0.46
C GLU A 170 -13.42 -6.18 0.80
N ASP A 171 -13.34 -6.77 1.99
CA ASP A 171 -13.46 -6.07 3.27
C ASP A 171 -12.37 -4.99 3.41
N CYS A 172 -11.12 -5.32 3.08
CA CYS A 172 -10.02 -4.36 3.12
C CYS A 172 -10.24 -3.18 2.17
N VAL A 173 -10.65 -3.44 0.94
CA VAL A 173 -10.88 -2.40 -0.08
C VAL A 173 -12.04 -1.49 0.32
N ASN A 174 -13.15 -2.06 0.77
CA ASN A 174 -14.33 -1.29 1.16
C ASN A 174 -14.08 -0.48 2.46
N THR A 175 -13.31 -1.01 3.41
CA THR A 175 -12.91 -0.29 4.63
C THR A 175 -12.04 0.93 4.32
N VAL A 176 -11.08 0.79 3.41
CA VAL A 176 -10.20 1.90 2.99
C VAL A 176 -10.96 2.92 2.15
N GLY A 177 -11.86 2.45 1.30
CA GLY A 177 -12.50 3.25 0.26
C GLY A 177 -11.58 3.42 -0.96
N VAL A 178 -12.19 3.71 -2.10
CA VAL A 178 -11.51 3.74 -3.39
C VAL A 178 -11.73 5.08 -4.08
N ASP A 179 -10.66 5.77 -4.46
CA ASP A 179 -10.78 7.00 -5.26
C ASP A 179 -11.24 6.66 -6.69
N LEU A 180 -12.39 7.19 -7.07
CA LEU A 180 -13.07 6.91 -8.34
C LEU A 180 -12.28 7.40 -9.55
N ASN A 181 -11.50 8.47 -9.36
CA ASN A 181 -10.76 9.12 -10.43
C ASN A 181 -9.38 8.53 -10.70
N THR A 182 -8.82 7.77 -9.74
CA THR A 182 -7.47 7.21 -9.85
C THR A 182 -7.45 5.68 -9.87
N ALA A 183 -8.49 5.02 -9.37
CA ALA A 183 -8.55 3.57 -9.24
C ALA A 183 -8.40 2.82 -10.57
N SER A 184 -7.70 1.69 -10.51
CA SER A 184 -7.62 0.72 -11.61
C SER A 184 -8.88 -0.16 -11.69
N PRO A 185 -9.16 -0.81 -12.83
CA PRO A 185 -10.24 -1.80 -12.93
C PRO A 185 -10.08 -2.93 -11.91
N SER A 186 -8.83 -3.35 -11.65
CA SER A 186 -8.51 -4.40 -10.68
C SER A 186 -8.85 -4.01 -9.24
N LEU A 187 -8.77 -2.74 -8.88
CA LEU A 187 -9.18 -2.25 -7.57
C LEU A 187 -10.68 -2.08 -7.48
N LEU A 188 -11.30 -1.47 -8.49
CA LEU A 188 -12.75 -1.20 -8.52
C LEU A 188 -13.60 -2.47 -8.44
N GLN A 189 -13.16 -3.61 -9.01
CA GLN A 189 -13.92 -4.86 -8.96
C GLN A 189 -14.09 -5.45 -7.55
N TYR A 190 -13.31 -4.99 -6.56
CA TYR A 190 -13.45 -5.38 -5.16
C TYR A 190 -14.38 -4.45 -4.36
N VAL A 191 -14.85 -3.36 -4.98
CA VAL A 191 -15.88 -2.51 -4.36
C VAL A 191 -17.24 -3.23 -4.42
N ALA A 192 -17.96 -3.22 -3.31
CA ALA A 192 -19.28 -3.88 -3.20
C ALA A 192 -20.20 -3.46 -4.35
N GLY A 193 -20.81 -4.43 -5.00
CA GLY A 193 -21.72 -4.21 -6.13
C GLY A 193 -21.05 -3.95 -7.49
N ILE A 194 -19.73 -3.83 -7.57
CA ILE A 194 -19.00 -3.57 -8.82
C ILE A 194 -18.41 -4.88 -9.39
N SER A 195 -18.95 -5.34 -10.52
CA SER A 195 -18.35 -6.43 -11.29
C SER A 195 -17.16 -5.95 -12.11
N HIS A 196 -16.30 -6.86 -12.56
CA HIS A 196 -15.17 -6.52 -13.46
C HIS A 196 -15.63 -5.75 -14.71
N ARG A 197 -16.73 -6.16 -15.34
CA ARG A 197 -17.31 -5.46 -16.49
C ARG A 197 -17.73 -4.03 -16.16
N LEU A 198 -18.34 -3.85 -14.98
CA LEU A 198 -18.75 -2.52 -14.54
C LEU A 198 -17.55 -1.63 -14.21
N ALA A 199 -16.49 -2.19 -13.61
CA ALA A 199 -15.22 -1.50 -13.39
C ALA A 199 -14.64 -0.95 -14.71
N LEU A 200 -14.62 -1.76 -15.76
CA LEU A 200 -14.18 -1.31 -17.10
C LEU A 200 -15.09 -0.19 -17.67
N ASN A 201 -16.40 -0.27 -17.46
CA ASN A 201 -17.33 0.79 -17.91
C ASN A 201 -17.09 2.12 -17.16
N ILE A 202 -16.78 2.06 -15.86
CA ILE A 202 -16.41 3.25 -15.05
C ILE A 202 -15.15 3.89 -15.61
N ILE A 203 -14.11 3.10 -15.89
CA ILE A 203 -12.87 3.61 -16.49
C ILE A 203 -13.16 4.25 -17.86
N GLN A 204 -13.90 3.56 -18.71
CA GLN A 204 -14.25 4.08 -20.03
C GLN A 204 -15.04 5.40 -19.98
N TYR A 205 -15.95 5.53 -18.99
CA TYR A 205 -16.68 6.78 -18.75
C TYR A 205 -15.72 7.91 -18.38
N ARG A 206 -14.79 7.64 -17.43
CA ARG A 206 -13.78 8.60 -16.99
C ARG A 206 -12.83 9.04 -18.11
N GLU A 207 -12.40 8.12 -18.96
CA GLU A 207 -11.53 8.42 -20.10
C GLU A 207 -12.19 9.28 -21.19
N LYS A 208 -13.50 9.08 -21.40
CA LYS A 208 -14.26 9.82 -22.41
C LYS A 208 -14.82 11.15 -21.90
N GLY A 209 -15.30 11.17 -20.65
CA GLY A 209 -16.03 12.30 -20.07
C GLY A 209 -15.20 13.16 -19.14
N GLY A 210 -13.97 12.74 -18.80
CA GLY A 210 -13.15 13.38 -17.79
C GLY A 210 -13.43 12.83 -16.38
N LYS A 211 -12.83 13.48 -15.39
CA LYS A 211 -12.97 13.11 -13.97
C LYS A 211 -14.43 13.20 -13.50
N PHE A 212 -14.85 12.26 -12.67
CA PHE A 212 -16.10 12.37 -11.92
C PHE A 212 -16.04 13.57 -10.98
N ARG A 213 -17.08 14.38 -10.98
CA ARG A 213 -17.24 15.55 -10.13
C ARG A 213 -18.06 15.28 -8.87
N ASN A 214 -18.98 14.32 -8.95
CA ASN A 214 -19.81 13.89 -7.84
C ASN A 214 -20.20 12.42 -8.01
N ARG A 215 -20.66 11.81 -6.92
CA ARG A 215 -21.07 10.39 -6.91
C ARG A 215 -22.29 10.11 -7.80
N ASP A 216 -23.19 11.08 -8.00
CA ASP A 216 -24.39 10.90 -8.83
C ASP A 216 -24.06 10.64 -10.29
N GLU A 217 -22.90 11.07 -10.76
CA GLU A 217 -22.44 10.79 -12.12
C GLU A 217 -22.23 9.30 -12.38
N LEU A 218 -22.06 8.48 -11.33
CA LEU A 218 -22.03 7.01 -11.47
C LEU A 218 -23.28 6.47 -12.14
N LEU A 219 -24.45 7.10 -11.91
CA LEU A 219 -25.70 6.69 -12.55
C LEU A 219 -25.72 6.88 -14.06
N LYS A 220 -24.78 7.67 -14.62
CA LYS A 220 -24.57 7.84 -16.05
C LYS A 220 -23.71 6.74 -16.66
N VAL A 221 -23.05 5.92 -15.84
CA VAL A 221 -22.19 4.83 -16.30
C VAL A 221 -23.05 3.67 -16.80
N LYS A 222 -22.73 3.18 -18.00
CA LYS A 222 -23.46 2.05 -18.60
C LYS A 222 -23.43 0.82 -17.70
N GLY A 223 -24.60 0.34 -17.30
CA GLY A 223 -24.77 -0.86 -16.49
C GLY A 223 -24.75 -0.61 -14.96
N LEU A 224 -24.58 0.64 -14.53
CA LEU A 224 -24.70 1.01 -13.12
C LEU A 224 -26.12 1.57 -12.87
N GLY A 225 -26.97 0.73 -12.29
CA GLY A 225 -28.34 1.12 -11.93
C GLY A 225 -28.45 1.58 -10.47
N PRO A 226 -29.64 2.08 -10.06
CA PRO A 226 -29.85 2.60 -8.71
C PRO A 226 -29.50 1.60 -7.58
N LYS A 227 -29.79 0.32 -7.75
CA LYS A 227 -29.44 -0.71 -6.75
C LYS A 227 -27.93 -0.84 -6.57
N THR A 228 -27.19 -0.86 -7.67
CA THR A 228 -25.72 -0.93 -7.63
C THR A 228 -25.13 0.36 -7.07
N PHE A 229 -25.71 1.51 -7.39
CA PHE A 229 -25.30 2.79 -6.82
C PHE A 229 -25.38 2.79 -5.30
N VAL A 230 -26.53 2.37 -4.74
CA VAL A 230 -26.70 2.24 -3.28
C VAL A 230 -25.67 1.26 -2.67
N GLN A 231 -25.27 0.21 -3.37
CA GLN A 231 -24.29 -0.74 -2.86
C GLN A 231 -22.84 -0.20 -2.85
N CYS A 232 -22.48 0.61 -3.85
CA CYS A 232 -21.07 0.99 -4.05
C CYS A 232 -20.74 2.42 -3.61
N ALA A 233 -21.71 3.34 -3.60
CA ALA A 233 -21.45 4.77 -3.47
C ALA A 233 -20.70 5.16 -2.17
N GLY A 234 -21.00 4.52 -1.04
CA GLY A 234 -20.35 4.78 0.22
C GLY A 234 -18.85 4.38 0.26
N PHE A 235 -18.42 3.52 -0.65
CA PHE A 235 -17.03 3.03 -0.72
C PHE A 235 -16.20 3.75 -1.80
N LEU A 236 -16.85 4.54 -2.66
CA LEU A 236 -16.19 5.31 -3.71
C LEU A 236 -16.01 6.75 -3.25
N ARG A 237 -14.80 7.28 -3.40
CA ARG A 237 -14.44 8.63 -2.99
C ARG A 237 -14.09 9.50 -4.18
N ILE A 238 -14.32 10.81 -4.06
CA ILE A 238 -13.94 11.82 -5.04
C ILE A 238 -13.23 12.93 -4.28
N THR A 239 -11.91 12.98 -4.38
CA THR A 239 -11.09 13.90 -3.57
C THR A 239 -11.28 15.36 -3.98
N ASP A 240 -11.37 15.61 -5.30
CA ASP A 240 -11.47 16.96 -5.88
C ASP A 240 -12.86 17.20 -6.49
N GLY A 241 -13.92 16.68 -5.86
CA GLY A 241 -15.30 16.75 -6.32
C GLY A 241 -16.01 18.05 -5.92
N ASP A 242 -17.20 18.24 -6.48
CA ASP A 242 -18.06 19.42 -6.20
C ASP A 242 -18.70 19.33 -4.80
N ASN A 243 -18.89 18.13 -4.26
CA ASN A 243 -19.46 17.90 -2.94
C ASN A 243 -18.40 17.35 -1.99
N PRO A 244 -18.03 18.06 -0.91
CA PRO A 244 -17.06 17.59 0.06
C PRO A 244 -17.42 16.25 0.72
N LEU A 245 -18.72 15.92 0.82
CA LEU A 245 -19.18 14.64 1.37
C LEU A 245 -18.79 13.44 0.49
N ASP A 246 -18.56 13.65 -0.81
CA ASP A 246 -18.11 12.61 -1.72
C ASP A 246 -16.67 12.13 -1.41
N ASN A 247 -15.91 12.89 -0.63
CA ASN A 247 -14.60 12.45 -0.11
C ASN A 247 -14.68 11.80 1.28
N THR A 248 -15.86 11.41 1.74
CA THR A 248 -16.07 10.76 3.05
C THR A 248 -16.63 9.35 2.89
N ALA A 249 -16.69 8.56 3.97
CA ALA A 249 -17.39 7.29 3.99
C ALA A 249 -18.91 7.45 4.18
N VAL A 250 -19.41 8.67 4.34
CA VAL A 250 -20.85 8.94 4.48
C VAL A 250 -21.56 8.50 3.21
N HIS A 251 -22.57 7.64 3.36
CA HIS A 251 -23.38 7.18 2.24
C HIS A 251 -24.28 8.32 1.71
N PRO A 252 -24.53 8.46 0.39
CA PRO A 252 -25.39 9.52 -0.17
C PRO A 252 -26.80 9.60 0.46
N GLU A 253 -27.36 8.47 0.88
CA GLU A 253 -28.65 8.45 1.61
C GLU A 253 -28.63 9.23 2.94
N SER A 254 -27.45 9.42 3.51
CA SER A 254 -27.26 10.13 4.78
C SER A 254 -26.73 11.57 4.61
N TYR A 255 -26.67 12.08 3.39
CA TYR A 255 -26.13 13.42 3.12
C TYR A 255 -26.94 14.54 3.78
N GLU A 256 -28.25 14.44 3.82
CA GLU A 256 -29.10 15.43 4.51
C GLU A 256 -28.74 15.54 6.00
N ILE A 257 -28.49 14.39 6.64
CA ILE A 257 -28.08 14.33 8.05
C ILE A 257 -26.67 14.90 8.23
N ALA A 258 -25.75 14.52 7.36
CA ALA A 258 -24.37 15.03 7.39
C ALA A 258 -24.33 16.55 7.17
N GLN A 259 -25.11 17.08 6.23
CA GLN A 259 -25.23 18.52 6.00
C GLN A 259 -25.85 19.26 7.21
N TYR A 260 -26.85 18.68 7.86
CA TYR A 260 -27.42 19.23 9.08
C TYR A 260 -26.41 19.33 10.23
N LEU A 261 -25.45 18.41 10.29
CA LEU A 261 -24.38 18.39 11.28
C LEU A 261 -23.19 19.29 10.92
N PHE A 262 -23.08 19.70 9.66
CA PHE A 262 -21.98 20.53 9.17
C PHE A 262 -21.97 21.89 9.87
N GLY A 263 -20.83 22.26 10.45
CA GLY A 263 -20.67 23.52 11.19
C GLY A 263 -21.16 23.51 12.67
N LYS A 264 -21.67 22.36 13.15
CA LYS A 264 -21.97 22.20 14.58
C LYS A 264 -20.73 21.72 15.35
N ASP A 265 -20.72 21.98 16.65
CA ASP A 265 -19.68 21.44 17.57
C ASP A 265 -19.94 19.94 17.77
N LEU A 266 -19.27 19.11 16.95
CA LEU A 266 -19.46 17.66 16.91
C LEU A 266 -19.08 16.95 18.21
N GLU A 267 -18.35 17.61 19.12
CA GLU A 267 -17.95 17.00 20.40
C GLU A 267 -19.03 17.18 21.49
N LYS A 268 -19.90 18.17 21.34
CA LYS A 268 -20.96 18.51 22.31
C LYS A 268 -22.35 17.98 21.94
N LEU A 269 -22.44 17.17 20.87
CA LEU A 269 -23.74 16.66 20.42
C LEU A 269 -24.28 15.57 21.37
N ASP A 270 -25.54 15.73 21.75
CA ASP A 270 -26.32 14.66 22.37
C ASP A 270 -26.84 13.74 21.26
N LEU A 271 -26.14 12.64 21.02
CA LEU A 271 -26.46 11.69 19.96
C LEU A 271 -27.77 10.92 20.23
N GLU A 272 -28.18 10.76 21.50
CA GLU A 272 -29.44 10.10 21.84
C GLU A 272 -30.64 10.99 21.49
N GLN A 273 -30.54 12.29 21.81
CA GLN A 273 -31.57 13.25 21.45
C GLN A 273 -31.65 13.42 19.92
N LEU A 274 -30.51 13.61 19.25
CA LEU A 274 -30.43 13.75 17.80
C LEU A 274 -30.96 12.50 17.04
N SER A 275 -30.70 11.31 17.54
CA SER A 275 -31.22 10.06 16.98
C SER A 275 -32.77 10.06 16.93
N LYS A 276 -33.41 10.57 17.99
CA LYS A 276 -34.86 10.69 18.08
C LYS A 276 -35.40 11.80 17.17
N GLU A 277 -34.73 12.95 17.12
CA GLU A 277 -35.11 14.11 16.31
C GLU A 277 -35.01 13.82 14.81
N LEU A 278 -33.93 13.18 14.39
CA LEU A 278 -33.65 12.91 12.98
C LEU A 278 -34.17 11.54 12.50
N HIS A 279 -34.81 10.77 13.39
CA HIS A 279 -35.30 9.41 13.11
C HIS A 279 -34.23 8.48 12.51
N VAL A 280 -33.01 8.56 13.01
CA VAL A 280 -31.85 7.78 12.55
C VAL A 280 -31.25 6.97 13.66
N GLY A 281 -30.75 5.77 13.36
CA GLY A 281 -30.07 4.92 14.33
C GLY A 281 -28.85 5.60 14.96
N ILE A 282 -28.66 5.43 16.26
CA ILE A 282 -27.55 6.05 17.01
C ILE A 282 -26.17 5.63 16.47
N TRP A 283 -26.04 4.42 15.98
CA TRP A 283 -24.80 3.92 15.38
C TRP A 283 -24.50 4.65 14.07
N THR A 284 -25.48 4.82 13.20
CA THR A 284 -25.34 5.59 11.95
C THR A 284 -24.93 7.04 12.24
N LEU A 285 -25.52 7.67 13.26
CA LEU A 285 -25.13 9.03 13.67
C LEU A 285 -23.68 9.09 14.18
N LYS A 286 -23.25 8.09 14.97
CA LYS A 286 -21.87 8.00 15.43
C LYS A 286 -20.90 7.90 14.25
N ASP A 287 -21.19 7.04 13.29
CA ASP A 287 -20.34 6.85 12.11
C ASP A 287 -20.26 8.14 11.28
N ILE A 288 -21.39 8.83 11.06
CA ILE A 288 -21.42 10.12 10.35
C ILE A 288 -20.59 11.18 11.11
N VAL A 289 -20.74 11.28 12.43
CA VAL A 289 -20.00 12.25 13.24
C VAL A 289 -18.51 11.96 13.22
N GLU A 290 -18.09 10.70 13.29
CA GLU A 290 -16.68 10.31 13.19
C GLU A 290 -16.07 10.66 11.84
N GLU A 291 -16.80 10.42 10.76
CA GLU A 291 -16.39 10.79 9.40
C GLU A 291 -16.29 12.33 9.22
N LEU A 292 -17.24 13.07 9.77
CA LEU A 292 -17.23 14.54 9.70
C LEU A 292 -16.14 15.19 10.55
N LYS A 293 -15.68 14.54 11.63
CA LYS A 293 -14.53 14.99 12.43
C LYS A 293 -13.22 14.95 11.65
N LYS A 294 -13.07 14.01 10.73
CA LYS A 294 -11.85 13.77 9.95
C LYS A 294 -12.19 13.38 8.51
N PRO A 295 -12.79 14.28 7.73
CA PRO A 295 -13.21 13.98 6.37
C PRO A 295 -12.02 13.58 5.49
N GLY A 296 -12.19 12.55 4.68
CA GLY A 296 -11.17 12.08 3.75
C GLY A 296 -9.95 11.42 4.40
N ARG A 297 -10.01 11.05 5.68
CA ARG A 297 -8.93 10.31 6.34
C ARG A 297 -8.80 8.92 5.73
N ASP A 298 -7.56 8.55 5.41
CA ASP A 298 -7.23 7.18 5.07
C ASP A 298 -7.13 6.36 6.36
N PRO A 299 -7.91 5.28 6.55
CA PRO A 299 -7.83 4.43 7.74
C PRO A 299 -6.42 3.85 7.97
N ARG A 300 -5.61 3.76 6.92
CA ARG A 300 -4.24 3.26 6.98
C ARG A 300 -3.24 4.24 7.59
N ASP A 301 -3.57 5.53 7.74
CA ASP A 301 -2.67 6.54 8.32
C ASP A 301 -2.23 6.23 9.76
N GLY A 302 -3.03 5.44 10.48
CA GLY A 302 -2.71 4.95 11.81
C GLY A 302 -1.87 3.68 11.86
N MET A 303 -1.54 3.08 10.71
CA MET A 303 -0.75 1.85 10.62
C MET A 303 0.75 2.12 10.60
N PRO A 304 1.61 1.12 10.92
CA PRO A 304 3.06 1.27 10.86
C PRO A 304 3.50 1.71 9.46
N LYS A 305 4.26 2.80 9.41
CA LYS A 305 4.84 3.31 8.16
C LYS A 305 6.04 2.48 7.75
N PRO A 306 6.38 2.43 6.43
CA PRO A 306 7.62 1.84 5.97
C PRO A 306 8.83 2.48 6.68
N ILE A 307 9.82 1.66 7.02
CA ILE A 307 11.06 2.16 7.60
C ILE A 307 11.98 2.59 6.46
N PHE A 308 12.23 3.88 6.36
CA PHE A 308 13.18 4.44 5.40
C PHE A 308 14.58 4.51 6.01
N ARG A 309 15.56 4.03 5.26
CA ARG A 309 16.96 3.92 5.67
C ARG A 309 17.86 4.74 4.74
N LYS A 310 18.96 5.26 5.27
CA LYS A 310 20.02 5.89 4.48
C LYS A 310 21.31 5.08 4.55
N ASP A 311 21.54 4.40 5.68
CA ASP A 311 22.74 3.63 5.97
C ASP A 311 22.41 2.17 6.24
N ILE A 312 23.35 1.29 5.96
CA ILE A 312 23.35 -0.08 6.45
C ILE A 312 24.19 -0.15 7.70
N LEU A 313 23.60 -0.70 8.76
CA LEU A 313 24.33 -1.08 9.95
C LEU A 313 24.88 -2.49 9.75
N ASN A 314 26.19 -2.65 9.96
CA ASN A 314 26.79 -3.95 10.16
C ASN A 314 26.77 -4.27 11.65
N ILE A 315 26.85 -5.56 12.00
CA ILE A 315 26.86 -5.96 13.41
C ILE A 315 28.04 -5.34 14.19
N GLU A 316 29.12 -5.06 13.48
CA GLU A 316 30.35 -4.44 14.01
C GLU A 316 30.18 -2.94 14.31
N ASP A 317 29.19 -2.30 13.68
CA ASP A 317 28.86 -0.88 13.90
C ASP A 317 28.03 -0.66 15.16
N LEU A 318 27.46 -1.74 15.71
CA LEU A 318 26.61 -1.69 16.90
C LEU A 318 27.43 -1.38 18.14
N LYS A 319 27.04 -0.32 18.86
CA LYS A 319 27.66 0.09 20.11
C LYS A 319 26.67 -0.03 21.26
N PRO A 320 27.12 -0.35 22.49
CA PRO A 320 26.26 -0.30 23.66
C PRO A 320 25.57 1.07 23.80
N ASN A 321 24.28 1.06 24.15
CA ASN A 321 23.42 2.24 24.28
C ASN A 321 23.06 2.95 22.96
N MET A 322 23.30 2.33 21.80
CA MET A 322 22.81 2.84 20.52
C MET A 322 21.30 2.69 20.43
N VAL A 323 20.60 3.77 20.08
CA VAL A 323 19.14 3.75 19.89
C VAL A 323 18.86 3.48 18.42
N LEU A 324 18.13 2.41 18.15
CA LEU A 324 17.80 1.97 16.81
C LEU A 324 16.28 1.77 16.68
N THR A 325 15.75 1.99 15.50
CA THR A 325 14.39 1.61 15.14
C THR A 325 14.41 0.21 14.51
N GLY A 326 13.59 -0.70 15.02
CA GLY A 326 13.51 -2.04 14.51
C GLY A 326 12.07 -2.51 14.30
N THR A 327 11.93 -3.58 13.51
CA THR A 327 10.63 -4.25 13.27
C THR A 327 10.58 -5.58 14.03
N VAL A 328 9.54 -5.80 14.81
CA VAL A 328 9.32 -7.08 15.49
C VAL A 328 9.02 -8.15 14.46
N ARG A 329 9.90 -9.15 14.36
CA ARG A 329 9.79 -10.28 13.43
C ARG A 329 9.05 -11.46 14.03
N ASN A 330 9.37 -11.77 15.29
CA ASN A 330 8.79 -12.90 15.99
C ASN A 330 8.72 -12.63 17.50
N VAL A 331 7.68 -13.13 18.14
CA VAL A 331 7.46 -13.02 19.60
C VAL A 331 7.39 -14.42 20.18
N VAL A 332 8.31 -14.72 21.09
CA VAL A 332 8.45 -16.00 21.80
C VAL A 332 8.31 -15.80 23.30
N ASP A 333 8.13 -16.86 24.08
CA ASP A 333 7.86 -16.78 25.51
C ASP A 333 8.92 -16.00 26.31
N PHE A 334 10.18 -16.08 25.89
CA PHE A 334 11.31 -15.44 26.57
C PHE A 334 11.70 -14.06 26.01
N GLY A 335 11.02 -13.57 24.95
CA GLY A 335 11.34 -12.26 24.38
C GLY A 335 10.82 -12.05 22.96
N ALA A 336 11.43 -11.12 22.24
CA ALA A 336 11.09 -10.79 20.88
C ALA A 336 12.33 -10.69 19.98
N PHE A 337 12.25 -11.23 18.78
CA PHE A 337 13.23 -11.02 17.72
C PHE A 337 12.86 -9.80 16.91
N VAL A 338 13.83 -8.89 16.76
CA VAL A 338 13.64 -7.59 16.14
C VAL A 338 14.67 -7.39 15.03
N ASP A 339 14.19 -7.16 13.83
CA ASP A 339 15.04 -6.71 12.71
C ASP A 339 15.43 -5.24 12.93
N ILE A 340 16.69 -5.01 13.21
CA ILE A 340 17.27 -3.68 13.40
C ILE A 340 18.09 -3.21 12.20
N GLY A 341 18.00 -3.93 11.07
CA GLY A 341 18.70 -3.59 9.84
C GLY A 341 20.08 -4.21 9.67
N VAL A 342 20.48 -5.10 10.59
CA VAL A 342 21.69 -5.94 10.45
C VAL A 342 21.34 -7.33 9.95
N LYS A 343 22.35 -8.14 9.59
CA LYS A 343 22.16 -9.48 9.02
C LYS A 343 21.44 -10.46 9.96
N GLN A 344 21.52 -10.23 11.27
CA GLN A 344 20.89 -11.08 12.30
C GLN A 344 19.87 -10.26 13.09
N ASP A 345 18.72 -10.86 13.38
CA ASP A 345 17.73 -10.22 14.25
C ASP A 345 18.30 -10.07 15.67
N GLY A 346 18.07 -8.92 16.27
CA GLY A 346 18.35 -8.69 17.68
C GLY A 346 17.32 -9.39 18.57
N LEU A 347 17.74 -9.91 19.72
CA LEU A 347 16.83 -10.44 20.73
C LEU A 347 16.63 -9.42 21.84
N ILE A 348 15.37 -9.05 22.10
CA ILE A 348 14.98 -8.32 23.31
C ILE A 348 14.40 -9.32 24.29
N HIS A 349 15.09 -9.56 25.40
CA HIS A 349 14.61 -10.47 26.45
C HIS A 349 13.37 -9.89 27.15
N ILE A 350 12.45 -10.76 27.59
CA ILE A 350 11.17 -10.36 28.22
C ILE A 350 11.36 -9.36 29.37
N SER A 351 12.42 -9.50 30.15
CA SER A 351 12.74 -8.57 31.27
C SER A 351 13.11 -7.15 30.83
N GLN A 352 13.34 -6.92 29.53
CA GLN A 352 13.71 -5.61 28.97
C GLN A 352 12.59 -4.98 28.13
N LEU A 353 11.46 -5.66 27.98
CA LEU A 353 10.33 -5.19 27.18
C LEU A 353 9.44 -4.19 27.91
N SER A 354 9.39 -4.26 29.23
CA SER A 354 8.57 -3.38 30.08
C SER A 354 9.28 -3.05 31.39
N LYS A 355 8.92 -1.90 31.98
CA LYS A 355 9.31 -1.57 33.35
C LYS A 355 8.46 -2.31 34.40
N GLU A 356 7.26 -2.72 34.02
CA GLU A 356 6.37 -3.53 34.84
C GLU A 356 6.53 -5.01 34.49
N TYR A 357 6.20 -5.87 35.45
CA TYR A 357 6.24 -7.31 35.22
C TYR A 357 5.18 -7.72 34.19
N ILE A 358 5.60 -8.44 33.17
CA ILE A 358 4.74 -9.03 32.13
C ILE A 358 4.93 -10.54 32.13
N SER A 359 3.85 -11.29 31.99
CA SER A 359 3.91 -12.76 31.94
C SER A 359 4.27 -13.28 30.55
N HIS A 360 3.93 -12.50 29.51
CA HIS A 360 4.22 -12.87 28.11
C HIS A 360 4.49 -11.62 27.26
N PRO A 361 5.48 -11.65 26.35
CA PRO A 361 5.83 -10.50 25.50
C PRO A 361 4.68 -9.94 24.65
N LYS A 362 3.69 -10.76 24.26
CA LYS A 362 2.49 -10.33 23.52
C LYS A 362 1.60 -9.32 24.25
N GLU A 363 1.80 -9.14 25.57
CA GLU A 363 1.07 -8.13 26.35
C GLU A 363 1.48 -6.71 25.95
N VAL A 364 2.72 -6.53 25.47
CA VAL A 364 3.29 -5.22 25.13
C VAL A 364 3.72 -5.10 23.66
N LEU A 365 3.84 -6.21 22.93
CA LEU A 365 4.28 -6.24 21.55
C LEU A 365 3.25 -6.90 20.65
N LYS A 366 3.12 -6.35 19.43
CA LYS A 366 2.40 -6.98 18.32
C LYS A 366 3.39 -7.21 17.16
N VAL A 367 3.26 -8.33 16.48
CA VAL A 367 3.99 -8.66 15.24
C VAL A 367 3.31 -7.98 14.07
#